data_824b340efc80b5aa27f6bdc86b8e3925
#
_entry.id   824b340efc80b5aa27f6bdc86b8e3925
#
_cell.length_a   1.000
_cell.length_b   1.000
_cell.length_c   1.000
_cell.angle_alpha   90.00
_cell.angle_beta   90.00
_cell.angle_gamma   90.00
#
_symmetry.space_group_name_H-M   'P 1'
#
loop_
_entity.id
_entity.type
_entity.pdbx_description
1 polymer ?
#
loop_
_entity_poly.entity_id
_entity_poly.type
_entity_poly.pdbx_seq_one_letter_code
_entity_poly.pdbx_strand_id
1 'polypeptide(L)'
;MYRIISGTWKGKKISAPKNFEVRPTTDFAKEALFSILDHRFDLEYLSVLDLFAGIGSISLEFASRGCKDITSIEMNPKHATFINNTAKDLGFNLHIDLQRANVFDWLKKYKNHGKTYDIIFSDPPFDLSENEYQELISLVLNHEILKENGIFILEHQSRLKIEHSHLQETRKYGNVSFSFFQI
;
A
#
# COMPACT_ATOMS: atom_id res chain seq x y z
N MET A 1 12.21 -10.78 -6.20
CA MET A 1 12.16 -10.01 -7.47
C MET A 1 10.71 -9.70 -7.78
N TYR A 2 10.39 -8.48 -8.12
CA TYR A 2 9.09 -8.05 -8.63
C TYR A 2 9.28 -7.16 -9.85
N ARG A 3 8.21 -6.86 -10.57
CA ARG A 3 8.24 -6.09 -11.80
C ARG A 3 7.28 -4.91 -11.69
N ILE A 4 7.66 -3.75 -12.20
CA ILE A 4 6.74 -2.64 -12.44
C ILE A 4 5.84 -3.02 -13.63
N ILE A 5 4.52 -2.96 -13.44
CA ILE A 5 3.53 -3.47 -14.40
C ILE A 5 3.26 -2.44 -15.50
N SER A 6 3.15 -1.15 -15.12
CA SER A 6 2.76 -0.10 -16.05
C SER A 6 3.47 1.24 -15.78
N GLY A 7 3.17 2.24 -16.59
CA GLY A 7 3.72 3.60 -16.45
C GLY A 7 5.12 3.76 -17.02
N THR A 8 5.85 4.77 -16.54
CA THR A 8 7.16 5.20 -17.04
C THR A 8 8.20 4.08 -17.04
N TRP A 9 8.15 3.21 -16.03
CA TRP A 9 9.10 2.10 -15.88
C TRP A 9 8.49 0.72 -16.12
N LYS A 10 7.45 0.65 -16.98
CA LYS A 10 6.82 -0.63 -17.35
C LYS A 10 7.84 -1.70 -17.72
N GLY A 11 7.70 -2.88 -17.11
CA GLY A 11 8.57 -4.04 -17.35
C GLY A 11 9.89 -4.04 -16.58
N LYS A 12 10.24 -2.94 -15.88
CA LYS A 12 11.44 -2.87 -15.05
C LYS A 12 11.37 -3.91 -13.94
N LYS A 13 12.36 -4.79 -13.92
CA LYS A 13 12.55 -5.77 -12.86
C LYS A 13 13.35 -5.15 -11.73
N ILE A 14 12.86 -5.30 -10.50
CA ILE A 14 13.50 -4.82 -9.27
C ILE A 14 13.83 -6.04 -8.42
N SER A 15 15.11 -6.21 -8.13
CA SER A 15 15.61 -7.35 -7.37
C SER A 15 16.02 -6.90 -5.98
N ALA A 16 15.24 -7.25 -4.98
CA ALA A 16 15.65 -7.08 -3.59
C ALA A 16 16.78 -8.06 -3.25
N PRO A 17 17.66 -7.71 -2.31
CA PRO A 17 18.67 -8.62 -1.79
C PRO A 17 18.07 -9.95 -1.33
N LYS A 18 18.78 -11.06 -1.54
CA LYS A 18 18.28 -12.42 -1.23
C LYS A 18 17.98 -12.65 0.25
N ASN A 19 18.57 -11.86 1.13
CA ASN A 19 18.38 -11.92 2.59
C ASN A 19 17.17 -11.10 3.08
N PHE A 20 16.36 -10.55 2.19
CA PHE A 20 15.12 -9.88 2.56
C PHE A 20 14.01 -10.94 2.63
N GLU A 21 13.49 -11.15 3.83
CA GLU A 21 12.33 -12.00 4.09
C GLU A 21 11.05 -11.25 3.75
N VAL A 22 10.84 -11.00 2.45
CA VAL A 22 9.64 -10.32 1.97
C VAL A 22 8.93 -11.22 0.97
N ARG A 23 7.62 -11.24 1.07
CA ARG A 23 6.73 -11.83 0.08
C ARG A 23 5.99 -10.70 -0.61
N PRO A 24 6.49 -10.16 -1.73
CA PRO A 24 5.77 -9.11 -2.42
C PRO A 24 4.45 -9.65 -2.97
N THR A 25 3.45 -8.79 -3.01
CA THR A 25 2.22 -9.04 -3.77
C THR A 25 2.59 -9.57 -5.15
N THR A 26 1.98 -10.68 -5.55
CA THR A 26 2.32 -11.30 -6.84
C THR A 26 2.05 -10.34 -7.99
N ASP A 27 2.83 -10.42 -9.07
CA ASP A 27 2.60 -9.60 -10.28
C ASP A 27 1.15 -9.72 -10.77
N PHE A 28 0.55 -10.92 -10.69
CA PHE A 28 -0.84 -11.15 -11.06
C PHE A 28 -1.84 -10.39 -10.18
N ALA A 29 -1.70 -10.48 -8.85
CA ALA A 29 -2.58 -9.77 -7.92
C ALA A 29 -2.39 -8.25 -8.04
N LYS A 30 -1.14 -7.79 -8.18
CA LYS A 30 -0.83 -6.38 -8.37
C LYS A 30 -1.42 -5.84 -9.69
N GLU A 31 -1.30 -6.57 -10.79
CA GLU A 31 -1.90 -6.19 -12.07
C GLU A 31 -3.43 -6.06 -11.97
N ALA A 32 -4.08 -7.02 -11.32
CA ALA A 32 -5.51 -6.97 -11.08
C ALA A 32 -5.93 -5.79 -10.20
N LEU A 33 -5.20 -5.52 -9.11
CA LEU A 33 -5.43 -4.37 -8.24
C LEU A 33 -5.36 -3.06 -9.03
N PHE A 34 -4.27 -2.84 -9.73
CA PHE A 34 -4.07 -1.59 -10.48
C PHE A 34 -5.01 -1.46 -11.68
N SER A 35 -5.47 -2.56 -12.28
CA SER A 35 -6.54 -2.50 -13.30
C SER A 35 -7.85 -1.94 -12.73
N ILE A 36 -8.19 -2.29 -11.47
CA ILE A 36 -9.36 -1.74 -10.78
C ILE A 36 -9.16 -0.25 -10.50
N LEU A 37 -7.97 0.13 -10.01
CA LEU A 37 -7.65 1.51 -9.65
C LEU A 37 -7.62 2.43 -10.87
N ASP A 38 -6.99 2.03 -11.96
CA ASP A 38 -6.93 2.79 -13.22
C ASP A 38 -8.32 3.05 -13.82
N HIS A 39 -9.28 2.12 -13.57
CA HIS A 39 -10.65 2.29 -14.04
C HIS A 39 -11.46 3.29 -13.18
N ARG A 40 -11.10 3.41 -11.89
CA ARG A 40 -11.83 4.24 -10.94
C ARG A 40 -11.24 5.63 -10.73
N PHE A 41 -9.95 5.79 -10.95
CA PHE A 41 -9.19 6.97 -10.55
C PHE A 41 -8.20 7.40 -11.62
N ASP A 42 -7.95 8.71 -11.70
CA ASP A 42 -6.79 9.27 -12.37
C ASP A 42 -5.62 9.34 -11.37
N LEU A 43 -4.73 8.36 -11.43
CA LEU A 43 -3.71 8.13 -10.42
C LEU A 43 -2.70 9.28 -10.30
N GLU A 44 -2.53 10.12 -11.34
CA GLU A 44 -1.58 11.25 -11.34
C GLU A 44 -1.93 12.31 -10.27
N TYR A 45 -3.21 12.46 -9.96
CA TYR A 45 -3.71 13.55 -9.09
C TYR A 45 -4.04 13.09 -7.67
N LEU A 46 -3.76 11.84 -7.33
CA LEU A 46 -4.11 11.26 -6.04
C LEU A 46 -3.00 11.44 -5.01
N SER A 47 -3.42 11.47 -3.74
CA SER A 47 -2.57 11.24 -2.58
C SER A 47 -2.74 9.79 -2.11
N VAL A 48 -1.63 9.08 -1.97
CA VAL A 48 -1.58 7.65 -1.65
C VAL A 48 -0.82 7.41 -0.35
N LEU A 49 -1.35 6.55 0.50
CA LEU A 49 -0.66 6.02 1.68
C LEU A 49 -0.46 4.50 1.52
N ASP A 50 0.80 4.09 1.54
CA ASP A 50 1.21 2.68 1.48
C ASP A 50 1.69 2.24 2.87
N LEU A 51 0.84 1.52 3.58
CA LEU A 51 1.10 0.97 4.91
C LEU A 51 1.74 -0.43 4.78
N PHE A 52 2.79 -0.67 5.54
CA PHE A 52 3.63 -1.88 5.43
C PHE A 52 4.30 -2.00 4.06
N ALA A 53 4.96 -0.91 3.61
CA ALA A 53 5.45 -0.79 2.23
C ALA A 53 6.47 -1.87 1.81
N GLY A 54 7.09 -2.60 2.76
CA GLY A 54 8.02 -3.69 2.50
C GLY A 54 9.19 -3.23 1.62
N ILE A 55 9.28 -3.74 0.42
CA ILE A 55 10.30 -3.35 -0.57
C ILE A 55 9.78 -2.32 -1.59
N GLY A 56 8.64 -1.68 -1.31
CA GLY A 56 8.09 -0.59 -2.10
C GLY A 56 7.40 -1.00 -3.40
N SER A 57 6.95 -2.26 -3.52
CA SER A 57 6.35 -2.77 -4.76
C SER A 57 5.11 -1.96 -5.18
N ILE A 58 4.28 -1.56 -4.24
CA ILE A 58 3.05 -0.80 -4.48
C ILE A 58 3.37 0.69 -4.67
N SER A 59 4.16 1.29 -3.78
CA SER A 59 4.57 2.68 -3.89
C SER A 59 5.25 3.00 -5.22
N LEU A 60 6.19 2.15 -5.67
CA LEU A 60 6.90 2.33 -6.94
C LEU A 60 6.00 2.10 -8.15
N GLU A 61 4.99 1.24 -8.04
CA GLU A 61 3.97 1.07 -9.08
C GLU A 61 3.11 2.33 -9.24
N PHE A 62 2.62 2.93 -8.13
CA PHE A 62 1.91 4.20 -8.16
C PHE A 62 2.77 5.32 -8.77
N ALA A 63 4.03 5.44 -8.34
CA ALA A 63 4.94 6.45 -8.88
C ALA A 63 5.19 6.25 -10.38
N SER A 64 5.35 5.02 -10.85
CA SER A 64 5.51 4.71 -12.27
C SER A 64 4.29 5.07 -13.12
N ARG A 65 3.10 5.03 -12.52
CA ARG A 65 1.84 5.42 -13.16
C ARG A 65 1.54 6.92 -13.08
N GLY A 66 2.50 7.70 -12.56
CA GLY A 66 2.42 9.17 -12.54
C GLY A 66 1.98 9.79 -11.21
N CYS A 67 1.64 8.99 -10.19
CA CYS A 67 1.31 9.51 -8.87
C CYS A 67 2.53 10.23 -8.26
N LYS A 68 2.33 11.46 -7.78
CA LYS A 68 3.40 12.34 -7.27
C LYS A 68 3.34 12.58 -5.77
N ASP A 69 2.28 12.13 -5.11
CA ASP A 69 2.06 12.31 -3.66
C ASP A 69 1.83 10.96 -2.97
N ILE A 70 2.92 10.27 -2.67
CA ILE A 70 2.90 8.94 -2.07
C ILE A 70 3.61 9.01 -0.71
N THR A 71 2.92 8.61 0.36
CA THR A 71 3.53 8.39 1.67
C THR A 71 3.65 6.89 1.89
N SER A 72 4.85 6.43 2.24
CA SER A 72 5.14 5.01 2.48
C SER A 72 5.61 4.81 3.91
N ILE A 73 5.01 3.86 4.63
CA ILE A 73 5.39 3.53 6.00
C ILE A 73 6.05 2.16 6.01
N GLU A 74 7.30 2.11 6.46
CA GLU A 74 8.06 0.87 6.57
C GLU A 74 8.93 0.88 7.83
N MET A 75 8.82 -0.16 8.66
CA MET A 75 9.53 -0.24 9.93
C MET A 75 10.98 -0.72 9.77
N ASN A 76 11.22 -1.65 8.84
CA ASN A 76 12.53 -2.28 8.67
C ASN A 76 13.52 -1.31 8.00
N PRO A 77 14.64 -0.96 8.67
CA PRO A 77 15.60 0.01 8.12
C PRO A 77 16.26 -0.43 6.81
N LYS A 78 16.41 -1.74 6.58
CA LYS A 78 17.00 -2.27 5.34
C LYS A 78 16.02 -2.10 4.18
N HIS A 79 14.73 -2.38 4.42
CA HIS A 79 13.68 -2.18 3.41
C HIS A 79 13.51 -0.69 3.09
N ALA A 80 13.46 0.16 4.12
CA ALA A 80 13.38 1.61 3.95
C ALA A 80 14.55 2.15 3.12
N THR A 81 15.78 1.73 3.41
CA THR A 81 16.96 2.10 2.60
C THR A 81 16.82 1.61 1.16
N PHE A 82 16.33 0.40 0.95
CA PHE A 82 16.11 -0.16 -0.37
C PHE A 82 15.07 0.64 -1.18
N ILE A 83 13.95 1.01 -0.57
CA ILE A 83 12.93 1.85 -1.20
C ILE A 83 13.52 3.20 -1.62
N ASN A 84 14.22 3.89 -0.69
CA ASN A 84 14.83 5.19 -0.98
C ASN A 84 15.82 5.13 -2.14
N ASN A 85 16.71 4.13 -2.16
CA ASN A 85 17.69 3.97 -3.22
C ASN A 85 17.00 3.68 -4.56
N THR A 86 16.03 2.75 -4.56
CA THR A 86 15.28 2.41 -5.78
C THR A 86 14.47 3.60 -6.29
N ALA A 87 13.80 4.35 -5.41
CA ALA A 87 13.07 5.56 -5.79
C ALA A 87 14.00 6.60 -6.41
N LYS A 88 15.19 6.80 -5.84
CA LYS A 88 16.21 7.70 -6.40
C LYS A 88 16.71 7.24 -7.76
N ASP A 89 17.02 5.96 -7.92
CA ASP A 89 17.51 5.38 -9.18
C ASP A 89 16.48 5.48 -10.31
N LEU A 90 15.18 5.46 -9.96
CA LEU A 90 14.07 5.59 -10.90
C LEU A 90 13.56 7.04 -11.07
N GLY A 91 14.14 8.01 -10.34
CA GLY A 91 13.71 9.41 -10.39
C GLY A 91 12.43 9.73 -9.62
N PHE A 92 12.05 8.89 -8.65
CA PHE A 92 10.82 9.03 -7.84
C PHE A 92 11.07 9.59 -6.43
N ASN A 93 12.28 10.04 -6.13
CA ASN A 93 12.66 10.52 -4.79
C ASN A 93 11.89 11.75 -4.31
N LEU A 94 11.25 12.50 -5.22
CA LEU A 94 10.36 13.61 -4.87
C LEU A 94 8.86 13.22 -4.86
N HIS A 95 8.54 12.00 -5.27
CA HIS A 95 7.17 11.51 -5.32
C HIS A 95 6.82 10.62 -4.12
N ILE A 96 7.83 10.02 -3.49
CA ILE A 96 7.66 9.08 -2.37
C ILE A 96 8.27 9.69 -1.11
N ASP A 97 7.41 10.03 -0.16
CA ASP A 97 7.78 10.37 1.22
C ASP A 97 7.81 9.10 2.05
N LEU A 98 9.02 8.55 2.28
CA LEU A 98 9.20 7.35 3.07
C LEU A 98 9.44 7.67 4.53
N GLN A 99 8.57 7.17 5.40
CA GLN A 99 8.65 7.32 6.84
C GLN A 99 8.96 5.97 7.51
N ARG A 100 10.07 5.93 8.26
CA ARG A 100 10.46 4.73 9.00
C ARG A 100 9.74 4.69 10.34
N ALA A 101 8.67 3.89 10.40
CA ALA A 101 7.86 3.75 11.61
C ALA A 101 7.15 2.38 11.67
N ASN A 102 6.74 1.97 12.87
CA ASN A 102 5.73 0.95 13.03
C ASN A 102 4.37 1.52 12.62
N VAL A 103 3.61 0.80 11.80
CA VAL A 103 2.34 1.28 11.22
C VAL A 103 1.30 1.60 12.30
N PHE A 104 1.13 0.73 13.29
CA PHE A 104 0.16 0.96 14.37
C PHE A 104 0.51 2.19 15.22
N ASP A 105 1.79 2.35 15.57
CA ASP A 105 2.27 3.52 16.32
C ASP A 105 2.12 4.80 15.50
N TRP A 106 2.39 4.72 14.19
CA TRP A 106 2.24 5.84 13.28
C TRP A 106 0.78 6.26 13.16
N LEU A 107 -0.14 5.32 12.93
CA LEU A 107 -1.58 5.57 12.86
C LEU A 107 -2.13 6.13 14.18
N LYS A 108 -1.73 5.59 15.33
CA LYS A 108 -2.14 6.09 16.66
C LYS A 108 -1.70 7.53 16.92
N LYS A 109 -0.54 7.92 16.39
CA LYS A 109 -0.01 9.29 16.50
C LYS A 109 -0.55 10.23 15.42
N TYR A 110 -1.15 9.69 14.38
CA TYR A 110 -1.69 10.44 13.25
C TYR A 110 -2.98 11.17 13.61
N LYS A 111 -2.95 11.96 14.70
CA LYS A 111 -4.07 12.80 15.08
C LYS A 111 -3.95 14.13 14.36
N ASN A 112 -4.80 14.36 13.37
CA ASN A 112 -5.04 15.67 12.75
C ASN A 112 -3.79 16.36 12.15
N HIS A 113 -2.92 15.63 11.47
CA HIS A 113 -1.80 16.25 10.71
C HIS A 113 -2.28 16.96 9.44
N GLY A 114 -3.60 17.04 9.22
CA GLY A 114 -4.20 17.78 8.11
C GLY A 114 -4.05 17.14 6.73
N LYS A 115 -3.26 16.07 6.59
CA LYS A 115 -3.13 15.33 5.33
C LYS A 115 -4.10 14.16 5.29
N THR A 116 -4.90 14.06 4.23
CA THR A 116 -5.81 12.95 3.96
C THR A 116 -5.43 12.30 2.64
N TYR A 117 -5.82 11.06 2.45
CA TYR A 117 -5.42 10.27 1.30
C TYR A 117 -6.64 9.80 0.50
N ASP A 118 -6.50 9.78 -0.82
CA ASP A 118 -7.50 9.25 -1.74
C ASP A 118 -7.48 7.72 -1.74
N ILE A 119 -6.27 7.14 -1.65
CA ILE A 119 -6.06 5.71 -1.57
C ILE A 119 -5.17 5.40 -0.37
N ILE A 120 -5.62 4.46 0.46
CA ILE A 120 -4.79 3.83 1.49
C ILE A 120 -4.66 2.37 1.14
N PHE A 121 -3.44 1.89 0.96
CA PHE A 121 -3.14 0.47 0.75
C PHE A 121 -2.43 -0.10 1.97
N SER A 122 -2.74 -1.32 2.35
CA SER A 122 -2.12 -2.02 3.47
C SER A 122 -1.92 -3.49 3.14
N ASP A 123 -0.68 -3.97 3.25
CA ASP A 123 -0.29 -5.38 3.15
C ASP A 123 0.43 -5.81 4.44
N PRO A 124 -0.31 -6.00 5.54
CA PRO A 124 0.29 -6.36 6.81
C PRO A 124 0.87 -7.78 6.77
N PRO A 125 1.84 -8.11 7.65
CA PRO A 125 2.31 -9.48 7.84
C PRO A 125 1.15 -10.44 8.09
N PHE A 126 1.23 -11.65 7.50
CA PHE A 126 0.14 -12.64 7.56
C PHE A 126 -0.01 -13.34 8.92
N ASP A 127 0.85 -13.04 9.86
CA ASP A 127 0.81 -13.53 11.25
C ASP A 127 0.07 -12.58 12.20
N LEU A 128 -0.48 -11.48 11.69
CA LEU A 128 -1.38 -10.66 12.50
C LEU A 128 -2.59 -11.47 12.96
N SER A 129 -2.95 -11.28 14.23
CA SER A 129 -4.20 -11.81 14.79
C SER A 129 -5.43 -11.10 14.20
N GLU A 130 -6.60 -11.72 14.33
CA GLU A 130 -7.86 -11.11 13.90
C GLU A 130 -8.11 -9.76 14.61
N ASN A 131 -7.73 -9.64 15.90
CA ASN A 131 -7.86 -8.40 16.64
C ASN A 131 -6.96 -7.28 16.09
N GLU A 132 -5.75 -7.61 15.67
CA GLU A 132 -4.83 -6.65 15.04
C GLU A 132 -5.34 -6.19 13.68
N TYR A 133 -5.94 -7.10 12.88
CA TYR A 133 -6.64 -6.69 11.65
C TYR A 133 -7.79 -5.73 11.93
N GLN A 134 -8.62 -6.00 12.95
CA GLN A 134 -9.72 -5.10 13.33
C GLN A 134 -9.20 -3.76 13.87
N GLU A 135 -8.13 -3.75 14.65
CA GLU A 135 -7.47 -2.53 15.12
C GLU A 135 -6.96 -1.69 13.94
N LEU A 136 -6.29 -2.32 12.97
CA LEU A 136 -5.77 -1.65 11.77
C LEU A 136 -6.90 -0.99 10.97
N ILE A 137 -7.98 -1.73 10.71
CA ILE A 137 -9.17 -1.22 10.02
C ILE A 137 -9.76 -0.02 10.77
N SER A 138 -9.92 -0.15 12.08
CA SER A 138 -10.48 0.91 12.93
C SER A 138 -9.58 2.16 12.95
N LEU A 139 -8.25 2.00 13.02
CA LEU A 139 -7.32 3.11 13.00
C LEU A 139 -7.36 3.88 11.68
N VAL A 140 -7.52 3.18 10.55
CA VAL A 140 -7.62 3.82 9.23
C VAL A 140 -8.97 4.52 9.05
N LEU A 141 -10.08 3.88 9.40
CA LEU A 141 -11.42 4.40 9.09
C LEU A 141 -11.90 5.48 10.08
N ASN A 142 -11.45 5.43 11.36
CA ASN A 142 -11.93 6.34 12.39
C ASN A 142 -11.05 7.58 12.63
N HIS A 143 -9.88 7.66 12.02
CA HIS A 143 -8.92 8.76 12.26
C HIS A 143 -8.97 9.87 11.20
N GLU A 144 -10.03 9.92 10.39
CA GLU A 144 -10.20 10.94 9.34
C GLU A 144 -8.99 11.06 8.39
N ILE A 145 -8.27 9.95 8.21
CA ILE A 145 -7.09 9.87 7.35
C ILE A 145 -7.48 9.57 5.89
N LEU A 146 -8.62 8.90 5.68
CA LEU A 146 -9.19 8.64 4.37
C LEU A 146 -10.08 9.82 3.96
N LYS A 147 -9.91 10.30 2.72
CA LYS A 147 -10.78 11.34 2.17
C LYS A 147 -12.19 10.83 1.96
N GLU A 148 -13.15 11.74 1.95
CA GLU A 148 -14.50 11.45 1.43
C GLU A 148 -14.37 10.92 -0.01
N ASN A 149 -15.04 9.82 -0.31
CA ASN A 149 -14.91 9.04 -1.56
C ASN A 149 -13.53 8.38 -1.79
N GLY A 150 -12.64 8.44 -0.82
CA GLY A 150 -11.40 7.67 -0.83
C GLY A 150 -11.65 6.18 -0.63
N ILE A 151 -10.61 5.37 -0.89
CA ILE A 151 -10.70 3.93 -0.74
C ILE A 151 -9.55 3.39 0.13
N PHE A 152 -9.90 2.59 1.13
CA PHE A 152 -8.93 1.79 1.86
C PHE A 152 -8.92 0.37 1.32
N ILE A 153 -7.75 -0.16 1.01
CA ILE A 153 -7.53 -1.48 0.43
C ILE A 153 -6.64 -2.29 1.36
N LEU A 154 -7.15 -3.40 1.85
CA LEU A 154 -6.44 -4.30 2.74
C LEU A 154 -6.15 -5.61 2.02
N GLU A 155 -4.86 -5.92 1.81
CA GLU A 155 -4.41 -7.25 1.39
C GLU A 155 -4.38 -8.18 2.60
N HIS A 156 -4.90 -9.38 2.44
CA HIS A 156 -4.90 -10.41 3.48
C HIS A 156 -4.98 -11.81 2.89
N GLN A 157 -4.73 -12.83 3.71
CA GLN A 157 -4.90 -14.22 3.28
C GLN A 157 -6.36 -14.49 2.90
N SER A 158 -6.60 -15.19 1.78
CA SER A 158 -7.95 -15.49 1.28
C SER A 158 -8.81 -16.36 2.22
N ARG A 159 -8.19 -17.01 3.21
CA ARG A 159 -8.90 -17.78 4.24
C ARG A 159 -9.45 -16.92 5.37
N LEU A 160 -8.91 -15.70 5.56
CA LEU A 160 -9.39 -14.77 6.57
C LEU A 160 -10.66 -14.10 6.06
N LYS A 161 -11.72 -14.15 6.87
CA LYS A 161 -12.95 -13.39 6.59
C LYS A 161 -12.85 -12.05 7.30
N ILE A 162 -13.02 -11.00 6.53
CA ILE A 162 -13.12 -9.63 7.05
C ILE A 162 -14.58 -9.22 7.01
N GLU A 163 -15.09 -8.77 8.15
CA GLU A 163 -16.45 -8.24 8.28
C GLU A 163 -16.37 -6.84 8.89
N HIS A 164 -16.97 -5.86 8.23
CA HIS A 164 -17.02 -4.48 8.69
C HIS A 164 -18.13 -3.71 7.98
N SER A 165 -18.75 -2.73 8.65
CA SER A 165 -19.86 -1.94 8.09
C SER A 165 -19.49 -1.13 6.85
N HIS A 166 -18.23 -0.71 6.73
CA HIS A 166 -17.70 0.04 5.59
C HIS A 166 -17.07 -0.85 4.51
N LEU A 167 -17.07 -2.19 4.67
CA LEU A 167 -16.60 -3.11 3.65
C LEU A 167 -17.56 -3.10 2.46
N GLN A 168 -17.03 -2.77 1.27
CA GLN A 168 -17.82 -2.75 0.03
C GLN A 168 -17.74 -4.08 -0.71
N GLU A 169 -16.53 -4.59 -0.88
CA GLU A 169 -16.28 -5.86 -1.59
C GLU A 169 -14.97 -6.49 -1.14
N THR A 170 -14.86 -7.80 -1.36
CA THR A 170 -13.60 -8.57 -1.24
C THR A 170 -13.36 -9.33 -2.53
N ARG A 171 -12.19 -9.18 -3.12
CA ARG A 171 -11.79 -9.87 -4.35
C ARG A 171 -10.61 -10.80 -4.09
N LYS A 172 -10.77 -12.05 -4.48
CA LYS A 172 -9.77 -13.11 -4.26
C LYS A 172 -8.87 -13.30 -5.46
N TYR A 173 -7.56 -13.36 -5.21
CA TYR A 173 -6.51 -13.61 -6.20
C TYR A 173 -5.55 -14.68 -5.70
N GLY A 174 -5.91 -15.94 -5.97
CA GLY A 174 -5.17 -17.10 -5.45
C GLY A 174 -5.25 -17.20 -3.92
N ASN A 175 -4.10 -17.09 -3.25
CA ASN A 175 -3.99 -17.19 -1.79
C ASN A 175 -4.14 -15.85 -1.06
N VAL A 176 -4.29 -14.74 -1.80
CA VAL A 176 -4.53 -13.41 -1.25
C VAL A 176 -5.89 -12.87 -1.67
N SER A 177 -6.42 -11.97 -0.87
CA SER A 177 -7.63 -11.22 -1.17
C SER A 177 -7.37 -9.75 -0.91
N PHE A 178 -8.03 -8.88 -1.68
CA PHE A 178 -8.13 -7.46 -1.40
C PHE A 178 -9.54 -7.15 -0.91
N SER A 179 -9.64 -6.60 0.30
CA SER A 179 -10.86 -6.05 0.86
C SER A 179 -10.86 -4.54 0.69
N PHE A 180 -11.95 -4.00 0.14
CA PHE A 180 -12.09 -2.59 -0.22
C PHE A 180 -13.11 -1.93 0.70
N PHE A 181 -12.71 -0.84 1.36
CA PHE A 181 -13.54 -0.08 2.30
C PHE A 181 -13.72 1.35 1.82
N GLN A 182 -14.92 1.92 2.07
CA GLN A 182 -15.24 3.33 1.85
C GLN A 182 -16.06 3.86 3.02
N ILE A 183 -15.87 5.12 3.37
CA ILE A 183 -16.62 5.85 4.42
C ILE A 183 -17.64 6.81 3.80
#